data_11254fde9c32f9f39d51027e28bea607
#
_entry.id   11254fde9c32f9f39d51027e28bea607
#
_cell.length_a   1.000
_cell.length_b   1.000
_cell.length_c   1.000
_cell.angle_alpha   90.00
_cell.angle_beta   90.00
_cell.angle_gamma   90.00
#
_symmetry.space_group_name_H-M   'P 1'
#
loop_
_entity.id
_entity.type
_entity.pdbx_description
1 polymer ?
#
loop_
_entity_poly.entity_id
_entity_poly.type
_entity_poly.pdbx_seq_one_letter_code
_entity_poly.pdbx_strand_id
1 'polypeptide(L)'
;MNIQDLGSIGELIAALATLLTLGYLAIQLKQNTSALRSQTFQQSSMDMSLTANSVSSDGELAKIIIKAENGIASLKSDEKLRFHFWMLVAVRRFEAIYIQALYGSIEKERIEGFETSILSLLSNVGNEWWKLTKSAFSSDFTVYADGKINSGKYKVSVHPGASVE
;
A
#
# COMPACT_ATOMS: atom_id res chain seq x y z
N MET A 1 23.27 42.69 44.45
CA MET A 1 22.76 42.15 43.18
C MET A 1 22.00 43.28 42.53
N ASN A 2 22.47 43.72 41.37
CA ASN A 2 21.88 44.90 40.68
C ASN A 2 20.63 44.45 39.90
N ILE A 3 19.68 45.33 39.64
CA ILE A 3 18.47 45.02 38.88
C ILE A 3 18.81 44.48 37.50
N GLN A 4 19.89 44.95 36.92
CA GLN A 4 20.42 44.46 35.62
C GLN A 4 20.88 42.99 35.69
N ASP A 5 21.52 42.58 36.81
CA ASP A 5 21.97 41.19 37.01
C ASP A 5 20.77 40.23 37.10
N LEU A 6 19.69 40.67 37.76
CA LEU A 6 18.42 39.92 37.82
C LEU A 6 17.75 39.78 36.46
N GLY A 7 17.80 40.83 35.62
CA GLY A 7 17.29 40.79 34.26
C GLY A 7 18.04 39.77 33.39
N SER A 8 19.39 39.79 33.42
CA SER A 8 20.20 38.87 32.65
C SER A 8 20.01 37.40 33.08
N ILE A 9 19.84 37.14 34.37
CA ILE A 9 19.52 35.77 34.86
C ILE A 9 18.12 35.34 34.38
N GLY A 10 17.14 36.25 34.40
CA GLY A 10 15.80 35.97 33.89
C GLY A 10 15.80 35.63 32.41
N GLU A 11 16.54 36.38 31.59
CA GLU A 11 16.72 36.11 30.14
C GLU A 11 17.37 34.75 29.89
N LEU A 12 18.42 34.40 30.65
CA LEU A 12 19.08 33.10 30.52
C LEU A 12 18.14 31.95 30.87
N ILE A 13 17.37 32.06 31.95
CA ILE A 13 16.36 31.05 32.32
C ILE A 13 15.28 30.92 31.24
N ALA A 14 14.78 32.03 30.70
CA ALA A 14 13.80 32.01 29.64
C ALA A 14 14.36 31.36 28.37
N ALA A 15 15.59 31.65 27.99
CA ALA A 15 16.25 31.02 26.84
C ALA A 15 16.41 29.50 27.04
N LEU A 16 16.84 29.05 28.23
CA LEU A 16 16.95 27.61 28.54
C LEU A 16 15.57 26.91 28.52
N ALA A 17 14.54 27.54 29.11
CA ALA A 17 13.19 27.01 29.09
C ALA A 17 12.64 26.86 27.65
N THR A 18 12.94 27.84 26.80
CA THR A 18 12.57 27.79 25.38
C THR A 18 13.27 26.63 24.66
N LEU A 19 14.57 26.45 24.87
CA LEU A 19 15.33 25.33 24.28
C LEU A 19 14.81 23.95 24.72
N LEU A 20 14.50 23.81 26.02
CA LEU A 20 13.92 22.57 26.56
C LEU A 20 12.54 22.30 25.95
N THR A 21 11.70 23.34 25.81
CA THR A 21 10.38 23.23 25.19
C THR A 21 10.49 22.82 23.73
N LEU A 22 11.41 23.42 22.96
CA LEU A 22 11.65 23.04 21.56
C LEU A 22 12.13 21.61 21.43
N GLY A 23 13.07 21.19 22.32
CA GLY A 23 13.54 19.79 22.38
C GLY A 23 12.40 18.81 22.69
N TYR A 24 11.54 19.14 23.64
CA TYR A 24 10.36 18.35 23.98
C TYR A 24 9.38 18.24 22.78
N LEU A 25 9.10 19.36 22.11
CA LEU A 25 8.22 19.37 20.94
C LEU A 25 8.80 18.55 19.78
N ALA A 26 10.11 18.59 19.55
CA ALA A 26 10.78 17.77 18.54
C ALA A 26 10.62 16.27 18.82
N ILE A 27 10.75 15.85 20.08
CA ILE A 27 10.53 14.46 20.52
C ILE A 27 9.07 14.07 20.30
N GLN A 28 8.11 14.90 20.71
CA GLN A 28 6.68 14.66 20.52
C GLN A 28 6.32 14.52 19.03
N LEU A 29 6.84 15.40 18.18
CA LEU A 29 6.62 15.34 16.74
C LEU A 29 7.14 14.02 16.14
N LYS A 30 8.34 13.59 16.55
CA LYS A 30 8.91 12.31 16.10
C LYS A 30 8.07 11.13 16.54
N GLN A 31 7.59 11.11 17.79
CA GLN A 31 6.73 10.04 18.31
C GLN A 31 5.39 10.01 17.59
N ASN A 32 4.73 11.16 17.38
CA ASN A 32 3.48 11.26 16.65
C ASN A 32 3.62 10.78 15.20
N THR A 33 4.70 11.18 14.51
CA THR A 33 4.98 10.73 13.15
C THR A 33 5.17 9.22 13.08
N SER A 34 5.89 8.63 14.03
CA SER A 34 6.08 7.17 14.10
C SER A 34 4.75 6.44 14.36
N ALA A 35 3.91 6.95 15.25
CA ALA A 35 2.59 6.39 15.54
C ALA A 35 1.68 6.44 14.30
N LEU A 36 1.64 7.56 13.59
CA LEU A 36 0.87 7.71 12.35
C LEU A 36 1.34 6.74 11.26
N ARG A 37 2.64 6.56 11.07
CA ARG A 37 3.18 5.58 10.12
C ARG A 37 2.77 4.15 10.46
N SER A 38 2.83 3.78 11.74
CA SER A 38 2.38 2.46 12.22
C SER A 38 0.88 2.25 11.97
N GLN A 39 0.06 3.25 12.27
CA GLN A 39 -1.38 3.20 12.02
C GLN A 39 -1.69 3.09 10.51
N THR A 40 -1.01 3.85 9.68
CA THR A 40 -1.17 3.80 8.21
C THR A 40 -0.84 2.40 7.67
N PHE A 41 0.26 1.80 8.15
CA PHE A 41 0.63 0.44 7.75
C PHE A 41 -0.39 -0.61 8.21
N GLN A 42 -0.89 -0.51 9.45
CA GLN A 42 -1.94 -1.39 9.95
C GLN A 42 -3.22 -1.29 9.12
N GLN A 43 -3.66 -0.06 8.81
CA GLN A 43 -4.83 0.16 7.96
C GLN A 43 -4.64 -0.47 6.58
N SER A 44 -3.50 -0.25 5.94
CA SER A 44 -3.17 -0.84 4.65
C SER A 44 -3.18 -2.38 4.69
N SER A 45 -2.65 -2.96 5.75
CA SER A 45 -2.66 -4.42 5.96
C SER A 45 -4.09 -4.96 6.13
N MET A 46 -4.95 -4.24 6.85
CA MET A 46 -6.36 -4.60 6.98
C MET A 46 -7.08 -4.53 5.64
N ASP A 47 -6.87 -3.48 4.86
CA ASP A 47 -7.50 -3.30 3.55
C ASP A 47 -7.09 -4.40 2.57
N MET A 48 -5.83 -4.80 2.56
CA MET A 48 -5.36 -5.94 1.76
C MET A 48 -5.95 -7.28 2.24
N SER A 49 -6.05 -7.47 3.56
CA SER A 49 -6.67 -8.66 4.15
C SER A 49 -8.15 -8.79 3.79
N LEU A 50 -8.89 -7.68 3.68
CA LEU A 50 -10.28 -7.67 3.20
C LEU A 50 -10.39 -8.14 1.74
N THR A 51 -9.39 -7.87 0.91
CA THR A 51 -9.35 -8.39 -0.46
C THR A 51 -9.19 -9.91 -0.47
N ALA A 52 -8.29 -10.45 0.33
CA ALA A 52 -8.12 -11.89 0.47
C ALA A 52 -9.37 -12.56 1.09
N ASN A 53 -9.97 -11.93 2.11
CA ASN A 53 -11.18 -12.43 2.76
C ASN A 53 -12.37 -12.48 1.80
N SER A 54 -12.49 -11.55 0.84
CA SER A 54 -13.56 -11.57 -0.14
C SER A 54 -13.54 -12.83 -1.01
N VAL A 55 -12.35 -13.38 -1.29
CA VAL A 55 -12.21 -14.63 -2.04
C VAL A 55 -12.43 -15.85 -1.14
N SER A 56 -11.88 -15.83 0.07
CA SER A 56 -12.02 -16.97 0.99
C SER A 56 -13.44 -17.18 1.51
N SER A 57 -14.24 -16.11 1.58
CA SER A 57 -15.63 -16.14 2.02
C SER A 57 -16.66 -16.33 0.89
N ASP A 58 -16.26 -16.18 -0.37
CA ASP A 58 -17.14 -16.33 -1.54
C ASP A 58 -16.58 -17.37 -2.51
N GLY A 59 -17.07 -18.61 -2.41
CA GLY A 59 -16.65 -19.72 -3.27
C GLY A 59 -16.96 -19.49 -4.76
N GLU A 60 -17.99 -18.71 -5.11
CA GLU A 60 -18.27 -18.37 -6.51
C GLU A 60 -17.22 -17.39 -7.05
N LEU A 61 -16.79 -16.41 -6.27
CA LEU A 61 -15.70 -15.52 -6.64
C LEU A 61 -14.39 -16.30 -6.84
N ALA A 62 -14.09 -17.25 -5.95
CA ALA A 62 -12.91 -18.11 -6.09
C ALA A 62 -12.93 -18.90 -7.42
N LYS A 63 -14.07 -19.48 -7.79
CA LYS A 63 -14.25 -20.19 -9.09
C LYS A 63 -14.05 -19.25 -10.28
N ILE A 64 -14.55 -18.02 -10.20
CA ILE A 64 -14.37 -17.01 -11.25
C ILE A 64 -12.89 -16.68 -11.44
N ILE A 65 -12.13 -16.51 -10.37
CA ILE A 65 -10.70 -16.21 -10.42
C ILE A 65 -9.94 -17.38 -11.05
N ILE A 66 -10.17 -18.62 -10.61
CA ILE A 66 -9.58 -19.83 -11.20
C ILE A 66 -9.91 -19.92 -12.70
N LYS A 67 -11.17 -19.69 -13.08
CA LYS A 67 -11.58 -19.73 -14.47
C LYS A 67 -10.89 -18.65 -15.32
N ALA A 68 -10.64 -17.45 -14.73
CA ALA A 68 -9.95 -16.36 -15.40
C ALA A 68 -8.47 -16.67 -15.73
N GLU A 69 -7.86 -17.71 -15.12
CA GLU A 69 -6.53 -18.18 -15.49
C GLU A 69 -6.48 -18.67 -16.95
N ASN A 70 -7.60 -19.12 -17.50
CA ASN A 70 -7.75 -19.47 -18.90
C ASN A 70 -8.07 -18.27 -19.81
N GLY A 71 -7.86 -17.04 -19.33
CA GLY A 71 -8.15 -15.79 -20.01
C GLY A 71 -9.53 -15.22 -19.67
N ILE A 72 -9.68 -13.90 -19.75
CA ILE A 72 -10.94 -13.19 -19.47
C ILE A 72 -12.07 -13.64 -20.43
N ALA A 73 -11.72 -14.08 -21.62
CA ALA A 73 -12.67 -14.57 -22.61
C ALA A 73 -13.45 -15.81 -22.12
N SER A 74 -12.88 -16.60 -21.23
CA SER A 74 -13.52 -17.79 -20.64
C SER A 74 -14.68 -17.46 -19.70
N LEU A 75 -14.74 -16.22 -19.19
CA LEU A 75 -15.76 -15.76 -18.25
C LEU A 75 -17.05 -15.36 -18.94
N LYS A 76 -18.20 -15.67 -18.32
CA LYS A 76 -19.51 -15.14 -18.69
C LYS A 76 -19.61 -13.64 -18.36
N SER A 77 -20.63 -12.97 -18.87
CA SER A 77 -20.79 -11.51 -18.70
C SER A 77 -20.89 -11.08 -17.23
N ASP A 78 -21.63 -11.80 -16.42
CA ASP A 78 -21.76 -11.56 -14.97
C ASP A 78 -20.46 -11.89 -14.21
N GLU A 79 -19.79 -12.97 -14.60
CA GLU A 79 -18.47 -13.35 -14.05
C GLU A 79 -17.41 -12.29 -14.38
N LYS A 80 -17.40 -11.76 -15.62
CA LYS A 80 -16.50 -10.66 -16.03
C LYS A 80 -16.70 -9.42 -15.18
N LEU A 81 -17.95 -9.07 -14.89
CA LEU A 81 -18.29 -7.92 -14.07
C LEU A 81 -17.79 -8.09 -12.63
N ARG A 82 -18.02 -9.25 -12.02
CA ARG A 82 -17.53 -9.59 -10.67
C ARG A 82 -16.00 -9.59 -10.61
N PHE A 83 -15.35 -10.22 -11.59
CA PHE A 83 -13.89 -10.24 -11.70
C PHE A 83 -13.33 -8.83 -11.87
N HIS A 84 -13.92 -8.01 -12.74
CA HIS A 84 -13.51 -6.63 -12.97
C HIS A 84 -13.53 -5.80 -11.68
N PHE A 85 -14.62 -5.80 -10.93
CA PHE A 85 -14.73 -5.00 -9.71
C PHE A 85 -13.83 -5.54 -8.59
N TRP A 86 -13.66 -6.85 -8.48
CA TRP A 86 -12.73 -7.43 -7.53
C TRP A 86 -11.27 -7.00 -7.82
N MET A 87 -10.84 -7.12 -9.08
CA MET A 87 -9.52 -6.66 -9.53
C MET A 87 -9.34 -5.15 -9.29
N LEU A 88 -10.36 -4.37 -9.63
CA LEU A 88 -10.33 -2.92 -9.45
C LEU A 88 -10.09 -2.54 -7.98
N VAL A 89 -10.80 -3.18 -7.06
CA VAL A 89 -10.65 -2.95 -5.61
C VAL A 89 -9.26 -3.38 -5.15
N ALA A 90 -8.79 -4.56 -5.54
CA ALA A 90 -7.49 -5.09 -5.16
C ALA A 90 -6.36 -4.14 -5.60
N VAL A 91 -6.38 -3.71 -6.86
CA VAL A 91 -5.33 -2.86 -7.42
C VAL A 91 -5.41 -1.42 -6.89
N ARG A 92 -6.62 -0.88 -6.64
CA ARG A 92 -6.79 0.44 -6.00
C ARG A 92 -6.23 0.49 -4.59
N ARG A 93 -6.42 -0.57 -3.80
CA ARG A 93 -5.81 -0.66 -2.47
C ARG A 93 -4.29 -0.65 -2.54
N PHE A 94 -3.73 -1.39 -3.50
CA PHE A 94 -2.28 -1.39 -3.68
C PHE A 94 -1.76 -0.04 -4.22
N GLU A 95 -2.45 0.61 -5.14
CA GLU A 95 -2.11 1.96 -5.59
C GLU A 95 -2.08 2.96 -4.40
N ALA A 96 -3.05 2.87 -3.49
CA ALA A 96 -3.06 3.70 -2.28
C ALA A 96 -1.83 3.45 -1.40
N ILE A 97 -1.41 2.19 -1.23
CA ILE A 97 -0.19 1.82 -0.50
C ILE A 97 1.05 2.37 -1.20
N TYR A 98 1.13 2.24 -2.52
CA TYR A 98 2.22 2.79 -3.34
C TYR A 98 2.35 4.31 -3.15
N ILE A 99 1.23 5.04 -3.23
CA ILE A 99 1.20 6.49 -3.02
C ILE A 99 1.65 6.85 -1.61
N GLN A 100 1.21 6.13 -0.59
CA GLN A 100 1.62 6.34 0.81
C GLN A 100 3.13 6.11 1.00
N ALA A 101 3.71 5.13 0.32
CA ALA A 101 5.15 4.91 0.32
C ALA A 101 5.91 6.00 -0.44
N LEU A 102 5.36 6.51 -1.54
CA LEU A 102 5.95 7.61 -2.31
C LEU A 102 6.07 8.88 -1.45
N TYR A 103 5.04 9.16 -0.63
CA TYR A 103 5.04 10.31 0.30
C TYR A 103 5.70 10.01 1.67
N GLY A 104 6.30 8.84 1.86
CA GLY A 104 7.02 8.47 3.07
C GLY A 104 6.13 8.17 4.29
N SER A 105 4.82 7.97 4.07
CA SER A 105 3.88 7.53 5.12
C SER A 105 4.04 6.05 5.47
N ILE A 106 4.54 5.25 4.54
CA ILE A 106 4.94 3.85 4.72
C ILE A 106 6.40 3.71 4.26
N GLU A 107 7.20 2.95 4.97
CA GLU A 107 8.58 2.63 4.60
C GLU A 107 8.56 1.72 3.34
N LYS A 108 9.43 2.01 2.37
CA LYS A 108 9.47 1.29 1.09
C LYS A 108 9.68 -0.22 1.26
N GLU A 109 10.48 -0.60 2.25
CA GLU A 109 10.79 -1.99 2.56
C GLU A 109 9.55 -2.77 3.02
N ARG A 110 8.58 -2.09 3.62
CA ARG A 110 7.34 -2.70 4.12
C ARG A 110 6.31 -2.99 3.03
N ILE A 111 6.44 -2.38 1.85
CA ILE A 111 5.50 -2.61 0.74
C ILE A 111 5.83 -3.86 -0.08
N GLU A 112 7.03 -4.43 0.05
CA GLU A 112 7.46 -5.57 -0.77
C GLU A 112 6.53 -6.78 -0.67
N GLY A 113 5.96 -7.05 0.51
CA GLY A 113 4.98 -8.12 0.69
C GLY A 113 3.69 -7.90 -0.09
N PHE A 114 3.16 -6.67 -0.05
CA PHE A 114 1.98 -6.28 -0.84
C PHE A 114 2.28 -6.26 -2.33
N GLU A 115 3.46 -5.74 -2.69
CA GLU A 115 3.98 -5.70 -4.05
C GLU A 115 3.99 -7.10 -4.69
N THR A 116 4.57 -8.08 -4.00
CA THR A 116 4.65 -9.44 -4.49
C THR A 116 3.28 -10.04 -4.77
N SER A 117 2.32 -9.86 -3.87
CA SER A 117 0.96 -10.40 -4.01
C SER A 117 0.23 -9.79 -5.22
N ILE A 118 0.20 -8.46 -5.32
CA ILE A 118 -0.55 -7.77 -6.38
C ILE A 118 0.14 -7.86 -7.74
N LEU A 119 1.48 -7.73 -7.79
CA LEU A 119 2.18 -7.82 -9.06
C LEU A 119 2.20 -9.25 -9.61
N SER A 120 2.20 -10.27 -8.74
CA SER A 120 1.97 -11.65 -9.18
C SER A 120 0.57 -11.80 -9.78
N LEU A 121 -0.45 -11.26 -9.13
CA LEU A 121 -1.82 -11.25 -9.66
C LEU A 121 -1.89 -10.56 -11.04
N LEU A 122 -1.29 -9.37 -11.19
CA LEU A 122 -1.25 -8.61 -12.44
C LEU A 122 -0.36 -9.24 -13.52
N SER A 123 0.64 -10.03 -13.14
CA SER A 123 1.53 -10.72 -14.08
C SER A 123 0.93 -12.02 -14.63
N ASN A 124 -0.09 -12.57 -13.97
CA ASN A 124 -0.74 -13.82 -14.29
C ASN A 124 -2.22 -13.62 -14.67
N VAL A 125 -3.14 -14.01 -13.81
CA VAL A 125 -4.59 -13.99 -14.07
C VAL A 125 -5.14 -12.60 -14.41
N GLY A 126 -4.56 -11.55 -13.87
CA GLY A 126 -4.93 -10.15 -14.10
C GLY A 126 -4.24 -9.47 -15.28
N ASN A 127 -3.39 -10.15 -16.05
CA ASN A 127 -2.56 -9.49 -17.07
C ASN A 127 -3.39 -8.87 -18.21
N GLU A 128 -4.36 -9.60 -18.75
CA GLU A 128 -5.27 -9.07 -19.78
C GLU A 128 -6.11 -7.93 -19.21
N TRP A 129 -6.64 -8.10 -18.01
CA TRP A 129 -7.42 -7.07 -17.33
C TRP A 129 -6.62 -5.78 -17.12
N TRP A 130 -5.36 -5.89 -16.67
CA TRP A 130 -4.47 -4.76 -16.47
C TRP A 130 -4.26 -3.96 -17.75
N LYS A 131 -3.96 -4.62 -18.87
CA LYS A 131 -3.78 -3.97 -20.18
C LYS A 131 -4.99 -3.16 -20.61
N LEU A 132 -6.20 -3.61 -20.29
CA LEU A 132 -7.46 -2.95 -20.65
C LEU A 132 -7.82 -1.80 -19.68
N THR A 133 -7.39 -1.86 -18.43
CA THR A 133 -7.92 -0.99 -17.36
C THR A 133 -6.88 -0.07 -16.73
N LYS A 134 -5.60 -0.23 -17.03
CA LYS A 134 -4.52 0.55 -16.42
C LYS A 134 -4.65 2.07 -16.58
N SER A 135 -5.32 2.55 -17.62
CA SER A 135 -5.62 3.97 -17.81
C SER A 135 -6.56 4.56 -16.75
N ALA A 136 -7.24 3.72 -15.97
CA ALA A 136 -8.04 4.17 -14.83
C ALA A 136 -7.21 4.52 -13.58
N PHE A 137 -5.90 4.23 -13.57
CA PHE A 137 -4.99 4.46 -12.44
C PHE A 137 -4.09 5.67 -12.69
N SER A 138 -3.40 6.14 -11.64
CA SER A 138 -2.46 7.25 -11.77
C SER A 138 -1.27 6.88 -12.68
N SER A 139 -0.75 7.88 -13.40
CA SER A 139 0.37 7.69 -14.34
C SER A 139 1.60 7.10 -13.65
N ASP A 140 1.96 7.62 -12.47
CA ASP A 140 3.12 7.18 -11.70
C ASP A 140 3.00 5.72 -11.28
N PHE A 141 1.80 5.33 -10.82
CA PHE A 141 1.53 3.95 -10.46
C PHE A 141 1.53 3.03 -11.68
N THR A 142 0.98 3.48 -12.81
CA THR A 142 0.96 2.70 -14.05
C THR A 142 2.38 2.43 -14.57
N VAL A 143 3.24 3.45 -14.60
CA VAL A 143 4.65 3.29 -14.99
C VAL A 143 5.39 2.34 -14.05
N TYR A 144 5.18 2.49 -12.75
CA TYR A 144 5.76 1.60 -11.75
C TYR A 144 5.32 0.14 -11.94
N ALA A 145 4.00 -0.09 -12.04
CA ALA A 145 3.45 -1.44 -12.19
C ALA A 145 3.89 -2.09 -13.50
N ASP A 146 3.83 -1.37 -14.63
CA ASP A 146 4.30 -1.87 -15.93
C ASP A 146 5.80 -2.24 -15.90
N GLY A 147 6.64 -1.41 -15.27
CA GLY A 147 8.06 -1.69 -15.11
C GLY A 147 8.33 -2.98 -14.32
N LYS A 148 7.59 -3.19 -13.24
CA LYS A 148 7.68 -4.38 -12.40
C LYS A 148 7.16 -5.63 -13.11
N ILE A 149 6.01 -5.56 -13.77
CA ILE A 149 5.43 -6.68 -14.55
C ILE A 149 6.38 -7.09 -15.67
N ASN A 150 6.95 -6.12 -16.41
CA ASN A 150 7.86 -6.37 -17.52
C ASN A 150 9.21 -6.94 -17.07
N SER A 151 9.62 -6.75 -15.81
CA SER A 151 10.83 -7.38 -15.26
C SER A 151 10.78 -8.91 -15.22
N GLY A 152 9.58 -9.50 -15.30
CA GLY A 152 9.36 -10.93 -15.23
C GLY A 152 9.50 -11.55 -13.84
N LYS A 153 9.90 -10.77 -12.81
CA LYS A 153 10.12 -11.25 -11.44
C LYS A 153 8.86 -11.85 -10.81
N TYR A 154 7.68 -11.38 -11.20
CA TYR A 154 6.40 -11.72 -10.58
C TYR A 154 5.56 -12.73 -11.37
N LYS A 155 6.15 -13.41 -12.36
CA LYS A 155 5.46 -14.43 -13.16
C LYS A 155 5.20 -15.76 -12.41
N VAL A 156 5.81 -15.93 -11.25
CA VAL A 156 5.55 -17.12 -10.42
C VAL A 156 4.21 -16.94 -9.72
N SER A 157 3.28 -17.87 -9.93
CA SER A 157 2.00 -17.87 -9.25
C SER A 157 2.21 -18.03 -7.74
N VAL A 158 1.64 -17.12 -6.95
CA VAL A 158 1.63 -17.23 -5.48
C VAL A 158 0.50 -18.16 -5.01
N HIS A 159 -0.25 -18.73 -5.95
CA HIS A 159 -1.38 -19.58 -5.67
C HIS A 159 -0.91 -21.01 -5.39
N PRO A 160 -1.15 -21.59 -4.19
CA PRO A 160 -0.66 -22.93 -3.85
C PRO A 160 -1.21 -24.07 -4.73
N GLY A 161 -2.28 -23.81 -5.48
CA GLY A 161 -2.90 -24.77 -6.38
C GLY A 161 -2.39 -24.76 -7.83
N ALA A 162 -1.54 -23.80 -8.21
CA ALA A 162 -1.07 -23.65 -9.59
C ALA A 162 0.22 -24.43 -9.90
N SER A 163 0.72 -25.23 -8.95
CA SER A 163 2.00 -25.95 -9.08
C SER A 163 1.87 -27.48 -9.04
N VAL A 164 0.68 -28.02 -9.35
CA VAL A 164 0.47 -29.48 -9.40
C VAL A 164 -0.15 -29.87 -10.74
N GLU A 165 0.66 -29.80 -11.78
CA GLU A 165 0.58 -30.72 -12.95
C GLU A 165 1.98 -30.91 -13.54
#